data_124e46df4e3610de8fa3820f2306ccfa
#
_entry.id   124e46df4e3610de8fa3820f2306ccfa
#
_cell.length_a   1.000
_cell.length_b   1.000
_cell.length_c   1.000
_cell.angle_alpha   90.00
_cell.angle_beta   90.00
_cell.angle_gamma   90.00
#
_symmetry.space_group_name_H-M   'P 1'
#
loop_
_entity.id
_entity.type
_entity.pdbx_description
1 polymer ?
#
loop_
_entity_poly.entity_id
_entity_poly.type
_entity_poly.pdbx_seq_one_letter_code
_entity_poly.pdbx_strand_id
1 'polypeptide(L)'
;MKRRMKVGLFAGGIALAALAAQAADQAAALDGTSAEMWGPGGAKTGQARGAWLKDSRFAMFVHWGLYSELGGRWDGRTQYGISEWIMRRAQIPAAAYEKVADRFNPTNFNAAEWVQLAKDTGMRHIMITAKHHEGFAMFGSAASPFNIVDATPFKRDPMKELAQACRDQGLRFGFYYSQTQDWHERDAVGNDWDFKPGTGDFQRYLRTKAVPQIRELLSNYGPIAGVWFDTPGPITPEQSKGLVDLVHSLQPQALVNSRIGNGLGDYETLGDQEIPRLPRAGLWETPDTANDTWAYAWYDRAWKSPTEIAERLVRVVSRGGTYMLNVGPDGTGRIPEQSACILREVGRWVHAHEEAIHGADPTPFGPLAWGECTARGNTLYLHVFQWPADGKLVLTGLRSKVRRARLEGDKVKTSREGHVLVIRVPDVRPDTLIPVVTLELEGPVDASREASVLNGCRNSLEMGVAALKGCEVKAVNWMEKFGDWKHMECLAGWQGDERSATWSFATVEPGSFYLDVEYSCPAEDDYSEWGVRCGDTALTFPLIDTGERPTRKAFGGALPRFRTYRVGVVDFPKPGAQRLTFGPAGRDATAIRVSALRLVPVK
;
A
#
# COMPACT_ATOMS: atom_id res chain seq x y z
N MET A 1 -21.43 60.92 32.50
CA MET A 1 -20.13 60.79 31.79
C MET A 1 -19.87 59.32 31.52
N LYS A 2 -20.10 58.87 30.28
CA LYS A 2 -19.86 57.50 29.82
C LYS A 2 -18.43 57.45 29.26
N ARG A 3 -17.59 56.58 29.79
CA ARG A 3 -16.34 56.19 29.13
C ARG A 3 -16.40 54.71 28.73
N ARG A 4 -16.34 54.49 27.43
CA ARG A 4 -16.29 53.20 26.79
C ARG A 4 -14.93 52.51 27.08
N MET A 5 -14.99 51.25 27.47
CA MET A 5 -13.84 50.38 27.38
C MET A 5 -14.07 49.40 26.22
N LYS A 6 -13.40 49.65 25.12
CA LYS A 6 -13.14 48.67 24.07
C LYS A 6 -11.65 48.40 24.15
N VAL A 7 -11.25 47.16 24.25
CA VAL A 7 -10.02 46.58 23.71
C VAL A 7 -9.86 45.15 24.27
N GLY A 8 -9.65 44.19 23.42
CA GLY A 8 -8.89 42.99 23.78
C GLY A 8 -9.52 41.62 23.49
N LEU A 9 -10.20 41.42 22.35
CA LEU A 9 -10.70 40.06 22.01
C LEU A 9 -10.25 39.54 20.61
N PHE A 10 -9.25 40.14 19.99
CA PHE A 10 -8.82 39.75 18.64
C PHE A 10 -7.44 39.10 18.56
N ALA A 11 -6.63 39.11 19.60
CA ALA A 11 -5.28 38.55 19.55
C ALA A 11 -5.21 37.07 20.00
N GLY A 12 -6.19 36.58 20.78
CA GLY A 12 -6.18 35.19 21.27
C GLY A 12 -6.66 34.16 20.25
N GLY A 13 -7.52 34.57 19.30
CA GLY A 13 -8.10 33.65 18.31
C GLY A 13 -7.12 33.26 17.20
N ILE A 14 -6.21 34.14 16.80
CA ILE A 14 -5.25 33.88 15.74
C ILE A 14 -4.10 32.99 16.23
N ALA A 15 -3.68 33.15 17.47
CA ALA A 15 -2.64 32.31 18.08
C ALA A 15 -3.13 30.85 18.34
N LEU A 16 -4.40 30.68 18.75
CA LEU A 16 -4.99 29.34 18.91
C LEU A 16 -5.24 28.66 17.56
N ALA A 17 -5.63 29.39 16.52
CA ALA A 17 -5.81 28.84 15.19
C ALA A 17 -4.46 28.44 14.55
N ALA A 18 -3.40 29.21 14.75
CA ALA A 18 -2.05 28.88 14.28
C ALA A 18 -1.45 27.68 15.03
N LEU A 19 -1.67 27.57 16.34
CA LEU A 19 -1.25 26.40 17.14
C LEU A 19 -2.06 25.14 16.79
N ALA A 20 -3.35 25.27 16.49
CA ALA A 20 -4.19 24.16 16.05
C ALA A 20 -3.83 23.71 14.62
N ALA A 21 -3.46 24.63 13.72
CA ALA A 21 -2.96 24.31 12.39
C ALA A 21 -1.58 23.63 12.46
N GLN A 22 -0.66 24.13 13.28
CA GLN A 22 0.64 23.50 13.50
C GLN A 22 0.53 22.10 14.16
N ALA A 23 -0.41 21.91 15.09
CA ALA A 23 -0.66 20.59 15.67
C ALA A 23 -1.34 19.64 14.68
N ALA A 24 -2.19 20.14 13.77
CA ALA A 24 -2.79 19.38 12.70
C ALA A 24 -1.76 18.99 11.63
N ASP A 25 -0.85 19.90 11.25
CA ASP A 25 0.28 19.61 10.34
C ASP A 25 1.27 18.62 10.97
N GLN A 26 1.54 18.72 12.28
CA GLN A 26 2.37 17.74 12.99
C GLN A 26 1.67 16.37 13.12
N ALA A 27 0.36 16.32 13.31
CA ALA A 27 -0.38 15.06 13.34
C ALA A 27 -0.43 14.41 11.95
N ALA A 28 -0.62 15.18 10.89
CA ALA A 28 -0.54 14.70 9.50
C ALA A 28 0.88 14.20 9.15
N ALA A 29 1.91 14.92 9.58
CA ALA A 29 3.31 14.50 9.44
C ALA A 29 3.65 13.23 10.23
N LEU A 30 2.95 12.97 11.34
CA LEU A 30 3.14 11.78 12.16
C LEU A 30 2.41 10.54 11.60
N ASP A 31 1.34 10.71 10.85
CA ASP A 31 0.52 9.60 10.33
C ASP A 31 1.12 8.93 9.07
N GLY A 32 2.19 9.46 8.50
CA GLY A 32 3.02 8.77 7.51
C GLY A 32 2.38 8.42 6.16
N THR A 33 1.38 9.15 5.71
CA THR A 33 0.46 8.70 4.67
C THR A 33 0.44 9.46 3.36
N SER A 34 1.22 10.53 3.20
CA SER A 34 1.24 11.23 1.92
C SER A 34 2.54 10.99 1.14
N ALA A 35 2.44 10.76 -0.17
CA ALA A 35 3.57 10.72 -1.08
C ALA A 35 4.38 12.04 -1.04
N GLU A 36 3.77 13.14 -0.64
CA GLU A 36 4.40 14.45 -0.42
C GLU A 36 5.39 14.45 0.74
N MET A 37 5.18 13.61 1.78
CA MET A 37 6.11 13.46 2.90
C MET A 37 7.43 12.79 2.50
N TRP A 38 7.43 11.97 1.46
CA TRP A 38 8.56 11.12 1.10
C TRP A 38 9.41 11.67 -0.03
N GLY A 39 8.94 12.69 -0.74
CA GLY A 39 9.61 13.33 -1.87
C GLY A 39 9.77 12.44 -3.11
N PRO A 40 9.91 13.01 -4.31
CA PRO A 40 10.04 12.26 -5.58
C PRO A 40 11.42 11.62 -5.80
N GLY A 41 12.27 11.54 -4.77
CA GLY A 41 13.68 11.18 -4.86
C GLY A 41 14.04 9.79 -4.36
N GLY A 42 13.07 8.85 -4.22
CA GLY A 42 13.31 7.54 -3.65
C GLY A 42 14.52 6.80 -4.21
N ALA A 43 15.38 6.38 -3.34
CA ALA A 43 16.38 5.29 -3.38
C ALA A 43 17.08 5.00 -4.71
N LYS A 44 17.87 5.93 -5.22
CA LYS A 44 18.74 5.66 -6.39
C LYS A 44 20.02 4.88 -6.04
N THR A 45 20.41 4.82 -4.78
CA THR A 45 21.73 4.29 -4.34
C THR A 45 21.70 2.84 -3.84
N GLY A 46 20.53 2.30 -3.54
CA GLY A 46 20.39 0.96 -2.96
C GLY A 46 20.23 -0.20 -3.94
N GLN A 47 20.20 0.04 -5.26
CA GLN A 47 19.81 -1.00 -6.23
C GLN A 47 20.65 -2.29 -6.16
N ALA A 48 21.97 -2.17 -6.01
CA ALA A 48 22.84 -3.36 -5.90
C ALA A 48 22.63 -4.07 -4.55
N ARG A 49 22.52 -3.33 -3.44
CA ARG A 49 22.27 -3.86 -2.10
C ARG A 49 20.88 -4.51 -2.01
N GLY A 50 19.88 -3.90 -2.63
CA GLY A 50 18.48 -4.35 -2.63
C GLY A 50 18.11 -5.34 -3.74
N ALA A 51 19.05 -5.83 -4.55
CA ALA A 51 18.76 -6.75 -5.66
C ALA A 51 17.96 -7.98 -5.21
N TRP A 52 18.17 -8.46 -3.99
CA TRP A 52 17.45 -9.59 -3.41
C TRP A 52 15.95 -9.32 -3.18
N LEU A 53 15.50 -8.05 -3.10
CA LEU A 53 14.06 -7.73 -3.00
C LEU A 53 13.30 -8.18 -4.26
N LYS A 54 13.92 -8.10 -5.43
CA LYS A 54 13.34 -8.64 -6.66
C LYS A 54 13.10 -10.15 -6.55
N ASP A 55 14.04 -10.88 -5.95
CA ASP A 55 13.90 -12.32 -5.72
C ASP A 55 12.91 -12.63 -4.60
N SER A 56 12.72 -11.71 -3.68
CA SER A 56 11.84 -11.88 -2.52
C SER A 56 10.37 -11.54 -2.78
N ARG A 57 10.01 -10.61 -3.60
CA ARG A 57 8.66 -10.17 -4.02
C ARG A 57 7.49 -10.32 -3.02
N PHE A 58 7.58 -11.22 -2.04
CA PHE A 58 6.56 -11.46 -1.03
C PHE A 58 7.19 -11.65 0.35
N ALA A 59 6.67 -10.93 1.36
CA ALA A 59 7.21 -10.87 2.71
C ALA A 59 6.13 -10.92 3.78
N MET A 60 6.50 -11.39 4.99
CA MET A 60 5.69 -11.27 6.19
C MET A 60 6.09 -10.01 6.96
N PHE A 61 5.11 -9.18 7.28
CA PHE A 61 5.23 -8.15 8.28
C PHE A 61 4.58 -8.60 9.58
N VAL A 62 5.16 -8.28 10.72
CA VAL A 62 4.60 -8.69 12.02
C VAL A 62 4.51 -7.48 12.95
N HIS A 63 3.28 -7.13 13.34
CA HIS A 63 3.05 -6.13 14.38
C HIS A 63 2.72 -6.83 15.69
N TRP A 64 3.66 -6.84 16.62
CA TRP A 64 3.54 -7.51 17.90
C TRP A 64 4.23 -6.72 19.01
N GLY A 65 3.52 -6.45 20.10
CA GLY A 65 3.96 -5.62 21.21
C GLY A 65 2.98 -5.68 22.39
N LEU A 66 3.11 -4.81 23.38
CA LEU A 66 2.19 -4.73 24.53
C LEU A 66 0.74 -4.45 24.10
N TYR A 67 0.53 -3.74 23.00
CA TYR A 67 -0.79 -3.51 22.41
C TYR A 67 -1.52 -4.83 22.03
N SER A 68 -0.78 -5.90 21.75
CA SER A 68 -1.36 -7.22 21.47
C SER A 68 -2.00 -7.84 22.71
N GLU A 69 -1.46 -7.59 23.91
CA GLU A 69 -2.05 -7.99 25.18
C GLU A 69 -3.38 -7.25 25.45
N LEU A 70 -3.45 -5.99 25.04
CA LEU A 70 -4.67 -5.19 25.13
C LEU A 70 -5.71 -5.62 24.08
N GLY A 71 -5.28 -6.04 22.90
CA GLY A 71 -6.14 -6.51 21.82
C GLY A 71 -7.27 -5.55 21.45
N GLY A 72 -7.03 -4.24 21.55
CA GLY A 72 -8.03 -3.20 21.27
C GLY A 72 -8.99 -2.88 22.43
N ARG A 73 -8.66 -3.28 23.69
CA ARG A 73 -9.46 -2.95 24.90
C ARG A 73 -8.64 -2.19 25.92
N TRP A 74 -9.23 -1.13 26.49
CA TRP A 74 -8.67 -0.40 27.60
C TRP A 74 -9.78 0.06 28.56
N ASP A 75 -9.58 -0.15 29.86
CA ASP A 75 -10.52 0.23 30.94
C ASP A 75 -11.97 -0.20 30.64
N GLY A 76 -12.15 -1.48 30.25
CA GLY A 76 -13.45 -2.06 29.93
C GLY A 76 -14.09 -1.57 28.62
N ARG A 77 -13.42 -0.67 27.86
CA ARG A 77 -13.93 -0.09 26.62
C ARG A 77 -13.18 -0.61 25.41
N THR A 78 -13.90 -0.85 24.31
CA THR A 78 -13.30 -1.13 23.02
C THR A 78 -12.83 0.16 22.36
N GLN A 79 -11.57 0.16 21.92
CA GLN A 79 -10.96 1.24 21.14
C GLN A 79 -10.91 0.81 19.67
N TYR A 80 -11.86 1.27 18.87
CA TYR A 80 -11.93 0.94 17.45
C TYR A 80 -10.84 1.66 16.64
N GLY A 81 -10.38 1.05 15.55
CA GLY A 81 -9.31 1.50 14.69
C GLY A 81 -8.11 0.54 14.78
N ILE A 82 -6.93 0.98 14.36
CA ILE A 82 -5.72 0.14 14.44
C ILE A 82 -5.27 0.00 15.90
N SER A 83 -5.09 -1.25 16.35
CA SER A 83 -4.94 -1.54 17.77
C SER A 83 -3.55 -1.24 18.33
N GLU A 84 -2.53 -1.19 17.50
CA GLU A 84 -1.17 -0.77 17.91
C GLU A 84 -1.10 0.72 18.31
N TRP A 85 -2.11 1.52 17.95
CA TRP A 85 -2.25 2.92 18.37
C TRP A 85 -3.08 3.10 19.64
N ILE A 86 -3.43 2.02 20.35
CA ILE A 86 -4.36 2.06 21.51
C ILE A 86 -3.86 3.00 22.60
N MET A 87 -2.55 3.03 22.88
CA MET A 87 -1.99 3.92 23.90
C MET A 87 -2.30 5.39 23.60
N ARG A 88 -2.09 5.84 22.35
CA ARG A 88 -2.40 7.20 21.92
C ARG A 88 -3.92 7.46 21.82
N ARG A 89 -4.67 6.52 21.26
CA ARG A 89 -6.11 6.72 21.03
C ARG A 89 -6.93 6.77 22.31
N ALA A 90 -6.55 5.98 23.30
CA ALA A 90 -7.16 6.00 24.62
C ALA A 90 -6.45 6.98 25.59
N GLN A 91 -5.41 7.70 25.11
CA GLN A 91 -4.58 8.61 25.91
C GLN A 91 -4.13 7.96 27.21
N ILE A 92 -3.59 6.72 27.12
CA ILE A 92 -3.16 5.95 28.28
C ILE A 92 -1.85 6.57 28.80
N PRO A 93 -1.81 7.02 30.08
CA PRO A 93 -0.59 7.54 30.66
C PRO A 93 0.54 6.50 30.62
N ALA A 94 1.78 6.93 30.36
CA ALA A 94 2.95 6.05 30.26
C ALA A 94 3.07 5.13 31.47
N ALA A 95 2.95 5.66 32.69
CA ALA A 95 3.00 4.87 33.93
C ALA A 95 1.86 3.83 34.06
N ALA A 96 0.72 4.05 33.41
CA ALA A 96 -0.37 3.06 33.36
C ALA A 96 -0.11 2.00 32.28
N TYR A 97 0.48 2.41 31.15
CA TYR A 97 0.82 1.50 30.06
C TYR A 97 1.97 0.55 30.44
N GLU A 98 2.95 1.00 31.21
CA GLU A 98 4.02 0.14 31.77
C GLU A 98 3.48 -1.10 32.47
N LYS A 99 2.37 -0.96 33.23
CA LYS A 99 1.76 -2.07 33.96
C LYS A 99 1.19 -3.16 33.06
N VAL A 100 1.03 -2.90 31.77
CA VAL A 100 0.63 -3.94 30.81
C VAL A 100 1.72 -5.01 30.70
N ALA A 101 2.99 -4.62 30.84
CA ALA A 101 4.12 -5.54 30.81
C ALA A 101 4.08 -6.59 31.94
N ASP A 102 3.52 -6.25 33.13
CA ASP A 102 3.43 -7.18 34.26
C ASP A 102 2.64 -8.47 33.94
N ARG A 103 1.73 -8.40 32.96
CA ARG A 103 0.89 -9.53 32.55
C ARG A 103 1.19 -10.07 31.15
N PHE A 104 2.03 -9.38 30.36
CA PHE A 104 2.41 -9.82 29.03
C PHE A 104 3.34 -11.04 29.09
N ASN A 105 2.76 -12.21 28.93
CA ASN A 105 3.47 -13.50 29.01
C ASN A 105 3.11 -14.41 27.84
N PRO A 106 3.66 -14.19 26.65
CA PRO A 106 3.29 -14.89 25.41
C PRO A 106 3.84 -16.31 25.36
N THR A 107 3.39 -17.18 26.23
CA THR A 107 3.87 -18.58 26.37
C THR A 107 3.60 -19.47 25.17
N ASN A 108 2.67 -19.06 24.26
CA ASN A 108 2.39 -19.79 23.03
C ASN A 108 3.27 -19.33 21.85
N PHE A 109 4.17 -18.36 22.07
CA PHE A 109 5.10 -17.94 21.03
C PHE A 109 6.06 -19.08 20.65
N ASN A 110 6.10 -19.38 19.36
CA ASN A 110 7.00 -20.35 18.76
C ASN A 110 7.61 -19.78 17.47
N ALA A 111 8.87 -19.36 17.53
CA ALA A 111 9.56 -18.76 16.40
C ALA A 111 9.64 -19.68 15.18
N ALA A 112 9.88 -20.98 15.39
CA ALA A 112 9.98 -21.94 14.30
C ALA A 112 8.65 -22.09 13.53
N GLU A 113 7.52 -22.09 14.24
CA GLU A 113 6.18 -22.15 13.63
C GLU A 113 5.84 -20.89 12.84
N TRP A 114 6.20 -19.69 13.34
CA TRP A 114 5.98 -18.43 12.62
C TRP A 114 6.77 -18.39 11.33
N VAL A 115 8.05 -18.78 11.39
CA VAL A 115 8.91 -18.83 10.21
C VAL A 115 8.44 -19.90 9.22
N GLN A 116 7.99 -21.07 9.73
CA GLN A 116 7.41 -22.10 8.87
C GLN A 116 6.14 -21.62 8.16
N LEU A 117 5.26 -20.88 8.87
CA LEU A 117 4.07 -20.28 8.24
C LEU A 117 4.45 -19.29 7.13
N ALA A 118 5.47 -18.48 7.34
CA ALA A 118 5.97 -17.57 6.29
C ALA A 118 6.47 -18.36 5.06
N LYS A 119 7.20 -19.46 5.27
CA LYS A 119 7.65 -20.36 4.18
C LYS A 119 6.48 -21.02 3.48
N ASP A 120 5.53 -21.57 4.23
CA ASP A 120 4.33 -22.22 3.68
C ASP A 120 3.49 -21.26 2.84
N THR A 121 3.58 -19.95 3.16
CA THR A 121 2.95 -18.88 2.38
C THR A 121 3.74 -18.49 1.13
N GLY A 122 4.97 -18.98 0.97
CA GLY A 122 5.89 -18.60 -0.11
C GLY A 122 6.60 -17.26 0.14
N MET A 123 6.57 -16.74 1.36
CA MET A 123 7.31 -15.53 1.74
C MET A 123 8.81 -15.83 1.91
N ARG A 124 9.66 -14.85 1.61
CA ARG A 124 11.12 -15.02 1.62
C ARG A 124 11.87 -14.14 2.62
N HIS A 125 11.17 -13.22 3.25
CA HIS A 125 11.71 -12.47 4.39
C HIS A 125 10.61 -12.09 5.38
N ILE A 126 11.03 -11.76 6.61
CA ILE A 126 10.17 -11.33 7.70
C ILE A 126 10.70 -10.00 8.23
N MET A 127 9.81 -9.02 8.40
CA MET A 127 10.03 -7.79 9.16
C MET A 127 9.12 -7.79 10.39
N ILE A 128 9.66 -7.43 11.55
CA ILE A 128 8.90 -7.43 12.81
C ILE A 128 9.14 -6.16 13.63
N THR A 129 8.11 -5.69 14.31
CA THR A 129 8.22 -4.56 15.24
C THR A 129 9.14 -4.90 16.42
N ALA A 130 10.40 -4.47 16.34
CA ALA A 130 11.33 -4.55 17.46
C ALA A 130 11.00 -3.47 18.52
N LYS A 131 10.60 -2.27 18.09
CA LYS A 131 10.02 -1.21 18.92
C LYS A 131 9.04 -0.39 18.08
N HIS A 132 7.76 -0.42 18.44
CA HIS A 132 6.74 0.41 17.85
C HIS A 132 6.59 1.75 18.59
N HIS A 133 5.59 2.57 18.27
CA HIS A 133 5.41 3.92 18.82
C HIS A 133 5.19 3.97 20.34
N GLU A 134 4.66 2.89 20.95
CA GLU A 134 4.46 2.83 22.40
C GLU A 134 5.76 2.76 23.21
N GLY A 135 6.90 2.57 22.51
CA GLY A 135 8.23 2.63 23.13
C GLY A 135 8.70 1.35 23.80
N PHE A 136 7.92 0.27 23.78
CA PHE A 136 8.29 -1.02 24.34
C PHE A 136 9.23 -1.78 23.40
N ALA A 137 10.37 -2.23 23.91
CA ALA A 137 11.32 -3.04 23.16
C ALA A 137 10.94 -4.53 23.24
N MET A 138 10.65 -5.16 22.11
CA MET A 138 10.36 -6.59 22.01
C MET A 138 11.63 -7.46 22.00
N PHE A 139 12.74 -6.95 22.51
CA PHE A 139 14.06 -7.59 22.61
C PHE A 139 14.77 -7.14 23.89
N GLY A 140 15.78 -7.88 24.32
CA GLY A 140 16.60 -7.50 25.46
C GLY A 140 17.45 -6.27 25.13
N SER A 141 17.23 -5.16 25.83
CA SER A 141 17.90 -3.88 25.58
C SER A 141 18.53 -3.32 26.83
N ALA A 142 19.83 -3.06 26.80
CA ALA A 142 20.51 -2.37 27.87
C ALA A 142 20.22 -0.86 27.90
N ALA A 143 19.69 -0.31 26.80
CA ALA A 143 19.37 1.11 26.69
C ALA A 143 18.05 1.50 27.39
N SER A 144 17.17 0.54 27.69
CA SER A 144 15.92 0.80 28.39
C SER A 144 15.43 -0.45 29.12
N PRO A 145 15.03 -0.35 30.39
CA PRO A 145 14.42 -1.47 31.12
C PRO A 145 13.01 -1.78 30.66
N PHE A 146 12.38 -0.89 29.89
CA PHE A 146 11.06 -1.11 29.32
C PHE A 146 11.16 -2.01 28.08
N ASN A 147 11.47 -3.29 28.33
CA ASN A 147 11.67 -4.31 27.32
C ASN A 147 11.10 -5.67 27.77
N ILE A 148 10.88 -6.57 26.80
CA ILE A 148 10.21 -7.86 27.04
C ILE A 148 10.99 -8.78 27.99
N VAL A 149 12.31 -8.69 28.04
CA VAL A 149 13.14 -9.54 28.92
C VAL A 149 13.10 -9.04 30.35
N ASP A 150 13.22 -7.73 30.57
CA ASP A 150 13.34 -7.15 31.92
C ASP A 150 11.97 -6.88 32.55
N ALA A 151 11.03 -6.31 31.78
CA ALA A 151 9.77 -5.82 32.31
C ALA A 151 8.63 -6.86 32.36
N THR A 152 8.77 -8.03 31.71
CA THR A 152 7.67 -9.00 31.63
C THR A 152 7.99 -10.32 32.34
N PRO A 153 7.00 -11.12 32.73
CA PRO A 153 7.21 -12.48 33.23
C PRO A 153 7.74 -13.45 32.16
N PHE A 154 7.67 -13.12 30.87
CA PHE A 154 8.11 -13.96 29.76
C PHE A 154 9.63 -14.25 29.78
N LYS A 155 10.45 -13.27 30.10
CA LYS A 155 11.91 -13.40 30.29
C LYS A 155 12.69 -13.99 29.12
N ARG A 156 12.10 -14.05 27.92
CA ARG A 156 12.73 -14.53 26.69
C ARG A 156 12.90 -13.36 25.71
N ASP A 157 13.84 -13.52 24.78
CA ASP A 157 14.06 -12.57 23.67
C ASP A 157 13.52 -13.16 22.35
N PRO A 158 12.29 -12.80 21.94
CA PRO A 158 11.69 -13.37 20.74
C PRO A 158 12.40 -12.94 19.45
N MET A 159 13.08 -11.78 19.44
CA MET A 159 13.85 -11.35 18.27
C MET A 159 15.05 -12.27 18.03
N LYS A 160 15.70 -12.71 19.11
CA LYS A 160 16.81 -13.67 19.04
C LYS A 160 16.35 -15.02 18.52
N GLU A 161 15.19 -15.48 18.98
CA GLU A 161 14.62 -16.76 18.56
C GLU A 161 14.17 -16.73 17.10
N LEU A 162 13.50 -15.64 16.67
CA LEU A 162 13.09 -15.45 15.27
C LEU A 162 14.28 -15.31 14.32
N ALA A 163 15.30 -14.54 14.71
CA ALA A 163 16.51 -14.39 13.90
C ALA A 163 17.21 -15.74 13.69
N GLN A 164 17.26 -16.59 14.74
CA GLN A 164 17.81 -17.96 14.62
C GLN A 164 16.92 -18.83 13.74
N ALA A 165 15.62 -18.87 13.98
CA ALA A 165 14.69 -19.68 13.19
C ALA A 165 14.68 -19.30 11.70
N CYS A 166 14.79 -18.01 11.38
CA CYS A 166 14.92 -17.52 10.01
C CYS A 166 16.20 -18.04 9.35
N ARG A 167 17.34 -17.98 10.04
CA ARG A 167 18.62 -18.55 9.53
C ARG A 167 18.50 -20.05 9.27
N ASP A 168 17.93 -20.78 10.23
CA ASP A 168 17.80 -22.24 10.15
C ASP A 168 16.88 -22.67 9.01
N GLN A 169 15.89 -21.84 8.67
CA GLN A 169 14.91 -22.14 7.63
C GLN A 169 15.15 -21.40 6.30
N GLY A 170 16.21 -20.59 6.22
CA GLY A 170 16.63 -19.91 4.99
C GLY A 170 15.82 -18.67 4.60
N LEU A 171 15.15 -18.00 5.57
CA LEU A 171 14.49 -16.72 5.36
C LEU A 171 15.40 -15.56 5.79
N ARG A 172 15.23 -14.40 5.15
CA ARG A 172 15.85 -13.16 5.61
C ARG A 172 15.02 -12.57 6.75
N PHE A 173 15.69 -11.91 7.71
CA PHE A 173 15.06 -11.34 8.89
C PHE A 173 15.45 -9.88 9.05
N GLY A 174 14.51 -9.01 9.39
CA GLY A 174 14.75 -7.60 9.63
C GLY A 174 13.81 -7.02 10.69
N PHE A 175 14.09 -5.79 11.09
CA PHE A 175 13.40 -5.11 12.16
C PHE A 175 12.66 -3.87 11.68
N TYR A 176 11.44 -3.69 12.16
CA TYR A 176 10.79 -2.39 12.21
C TYR A 176 11.25 -1.65 13.48
N TYR A 177 11.56 -0.38 13.35
CA TYR A 177 11.92 0.49 14.46
C TYR A 177 11.31 1.89 14.28
N SER A 178 10.46 2.31 15.23
CA SER A 178 9.93 3.67 15.30
C SER A 178 10.99 4.63 15.81
N GLN A 179 11.65 5.38 14.91
CA GLN A 179 12.82 6.19 15.24
C GLN A 179 12.48 7.51 15.90
N THR A 180 11.28 8.07 15.68
CA THR A 180 10.90 9.37 16.23
C THR A 180 9.80 9.30 17.26
N GLN A 181 8.76 8.50 17.00
CA GLN A 181 7.69 8.29 17.95
C GLN A 181 8.12 7.28 19.01
N ASP A 182 7.97 7.70 20.26
CA ASP A 182 8.13 6.85 21.44
C ASP A 182 7.26 7.47 22.55
N TRP A 183 6.05 6.95 22.67
CA TRP A 183 5.03 7.53 23.57
C TRP A 183 5.33 7.28 25.05
N HIS A 184 6.30 6.43 25.34
CA HIS A 184 6.80 6.21 26.69
C HIS A 184 7.84 7.24 27.10
N GLU A 185 8.56 7.85 26.13
CA GLU A 185 9.68 8.74 26.38
C GLU A 185 9.31 10.22 26.23
N ARG A 186 9.54 11.00 27.28
CA ARG A 186 9.29 12.45 27.24
C ARG A 186 10.07 13.19 26.16
N ASP A 187 11.27 12.73 25.85
CA ASP A 187 12.19 13.37 24.92
C ASP A 187 11.93 13.00 23.45
N ALA A 188 11.10 11.98 23.21
CA ALA A 188 10.64 11.60 21.89
C ALA A 188 9.41 12.41 21.48
N VAL A 189 8.77 12.04 20.36
CA VAL A 189 7.56 12.72 19.89
C VAL A 189 6.34 11.80 19.99
N GLY A 190 5.15 12.42 19.96
CA GLY A 190 3.88 11.72 19.80
C GLY A 190 3.06 11.53 21.06
N ASN A 191 3.61 11.73 22.28
CA ASN A 191 2.83 11.74 23.52
C ASN A 191 2.63 13.17 24.02
N ASP A 192 1.52 13.77 23.60
CA ASP A 192 1.08 15.12 23.96
C ASP A 192 -0.02 15.14 25.03
N TRP A 193 -0.46 13.97 25.49
CA TRP A 193 -1.45 13.83 26.56
C TRP A 193 -0.84 13.63 27.95
N ASP A 194 0.40 13.17 28.03
CA ASP A 194 1.12 12.89 29.26
C ASP A 194 2.29 13.85 29.47
N PHE A 195 2.93 14.30 28.38
CA PHE A 195 4.05 15.21 28.37
C PHE A 195 3.70 16.54 27.70
N LYS A 196 4.18 17.64 28.28
CA LYS A 196 3.96 18.96 27.67
C LYS A 196 4.73 19.06 26.34
N PRO A 197 4.06 19.37 25.22
CA PRO A 197 4.71 19.51 23.93
C PRO A 197 5.85 20.56 23.94
N GLY A 198 6.94 20.26 23.22
CA GLY A 198 8.10 21.16 23.10
C GLY A 198 9.01 21.24 24.33
N THR A 199 8.82 20.36 25.33
CA THR A 199 9.68 20.30 26.53
C THR A 199 10.70 19.16 26.48
N GLY A 200 10.61 18.25 25.50
CA GLY A 200 11.53 17.15 25.28
C GLY A 200 12.80 17.57 24.56
N ASP A 201 13.85 16.80 24.70
CA ASP A 201 15.12 16.90 23.97
C ASP A 201 15.26 15.70 23.03
N PHE A 202 14.78 15.85 21.80
CA PHE A 202 14.78 14.77 20.82
C PHE A 202 16.20 14.26 20.50
N GLN A 203 17.21 15.13 20.54
CA GLN A 203 18.60 14.72 20.35
C GLN A 203 19.09 13.84 21.53
N ARG A 204 18.63 14.12 22.74
CA ARG A 204 18.91 13.25 23.91
C ARG A 204 18.27 11.88 23.73
N TYR A 205 16.99 11.82 23.33
CA TYR A 205 16.31 10.56 23.02
C TYR A 205 17.08 9.72 22.00
N LEU A 206 17.47 10.33 20.86
CA LEU A 206 18.27 9.63 19.86
C LEU A 206 19.56 9.06 20.45
N ARG A 207 20.28 9.86 21.22
CA ARG A 207 21.58 9.47 21.80
C ARG A 207 21.47 8.41 22.89
N THR A 208 20.44 8.46 23.74
CA THR A 208 20.34 7.61 24.93
C THR A 208 19.49 6.36 24.74
N LYS A 209 18.57 6.34 23.78
CA LYS A 209 17.69 5.19 23.54
C LYS A 209 17.73 4.70 22.10
N ALA A 210 17.34 5.53 21.11
CA ALA A 210 17.13 5.05 19.76
C ALA A 210 18.42 4.50 19.08
N VAL A 211 19.51 5.28 19.09
CA VAL A 211 20.79 4.86 18.50
C VAL A 211 21.38 3.64 19.22
N PRO A 212 21.43 3.58 20.57
CA PRO A 212 21.86 2.37 21.29
C PRO A 212 21.02 1.14 20.93
N GLN A 213 19.67 1.24 20.91
CA GLN A 213 18.79 0.12 20.58
C GLN A 213 18.97 -0.36 19.13
N ILE A 214 19.09 0.55 18.16
CA ILE A 214 19.37 0.19 16.76
C ILE A 214 20.74 -0.51 16.66
N ARG A 215 21.74 -0.06 17.40
CA ARG A 215 23.05 -0.72 17.47
C ARG A 215 22.95 -2.13 18.05
N GLU A 216 22.18 -2.33 19.14
CA GLU A 216 21.92 -3.64 19.72
C GLU A 216 21.30 -4.59 18.71
N LEU A 217 20.25 -4.13 18.00
CA LEU A 217 19.56 -4.91 16.95
C LEU A 217 20.49 -5.31 15.80
N LEU A 218 21.41 -4.45 15.41
CA LEU A 218 22.35 -4.71 14.30
C LEU A 218 23.58 -5.53 14.73
N SER A 219 23.86 -5.65 16.04
CA SER A 219 25.08 -6.33 16.52
C SER A 219 24.79 -7.70 17.14
N ASN A 220 23.59 -7.93 17.71
CA ASN A 220 23.36 -9.07 18.58
C ASN A 220 22.52 -10.21 17.94
N TYR A 221 21.99 -10.02 16.73
CA TYR A 221 21.01 -10.92 16.11
C TYR A 221 21.51 -11.60 14.82
N GLY A 222 22.80 -11.42 14.49
CA GLY A 222 23.41 -11.96 13.27
C GLY A 222 23.11 -11.11 12.03
N PRO A 223 23.15 -11.69 10.83
CA PRO A 223 22.87 -10.95 9.59
C PRO A 223 21.43 -10.47 9.53
N ILE A 224 21.22 -9.17 9.28
CA ILE A 224 19.93 -8.49 9.23
C ILE A 224 19.63 -8.03 7.80
N ALA A 225 18.42 -8.32 7.31
CA ALA A 225 17.96 -7.92 5.99
C ALA A 225 17.80 -6.40 5.84
N GLY A 226 17.34 -5.74 6.90
CA GLY A 226 17.17 -4.29 6.93
C GLY A 226 16.54 -3.78 8.22
N VAL A 227 16.52 -2.44 8.33
CA VAL A 227 15.78 -1.72 9.36
C VAL A 227 14.68 -0.93 8.66
N TRP A 228 13.44 -1.25 9.00
CA TRP A 228 12.24 -0.58 8.53
C TRP A 228 11.88 0.54 9.51
N PHE A 229 12.21 1.76 9.15
CA PHE A 229 11.88 2.96 9.90
C PHE A 229 10.45 3.41 9.58
N ASP A 230 9.84 4.19 10.49
CA ASP A 230 8.49 4.66 10.32
C ASP A 230 8.29 6.07 10.88
N THR A 231 7.30 6.78 10.31
CA THR A 231 6.85 8.11 10.78
C THR A 231 8.02 9.04 11.13
N PRO A 232 8.80 9.53 10.13
CA PRO A 232 10.02 10.30 10.36
C PRO A 232 9.78 11.60 11.15
N GLY A 233 8.55 12.15 11.10
CA GLY A 233 8.20 13.34 11.88
C GLY A 233 9.22 14.48 11.75
N PRO A 234 9.67 15.06 12.88
CA PRO A 234 10.56 16.22 12.87
C PRO A 234 12.06 15.87 12.76
N ILE A 235 12.43 14.64 12.36
CA ILE A 235 13.84 14.24 12.25
C ILE A 235 14.57 15.10 11.20
N THR A 236 15.77 15.60 11.54
CA THR A 236 16.55 16.41 10.60
C THR A 236 17.29 15.56 9.57
N PRO A 237 17.72 16.14 8.42
CA PRO A 237 18.53 15.44 7.44
C PRO A 237 19.80 14.81 8.02
N GLU A 238 20.48 15.51 8.93
CA GLU A 238 21.69 15.03 9.60
C GLU A 238 21.41 13.84 10.51
N GLN A 239 20.29 13.87 11.24
CA GLN A 239 19.86 12.78 12.11
C GLN A 239 19.47 11.54 11.30
N SER A 240 18.67 11.70 10.24
CA SER A 240 18.35 10.61 9.32
C SER A 240 19.58 10.00 8.69
N LYS A 241 20.50 10.86 8.20
CA LYS A 241 21.78 10.39 7.64
C LYS A 241 22.62 9.63 8.68
N GLY A 242 22.68 10.11 9.93
CA GLY A 242 23.38 9.43 11.01
C GLY A 242 22.83 8.03 11.29
N LEU A 243 21.51 7.83 11.20
CA LEU A 243 20.89 6.51 11.34
C LEU A 243 21.18 5.60 10.15
N VAL A 244 21.13 6.12 8.92
CA VAL A 244 21.51 5.36 7.71
C VAL A 244 22.96 4.92 7.77
N ASP A 245 23.88 5.84 8.12
CA ASP A 245 25.30 5.56 8.27
C ASP A 245 25.56 4.51 9.36
N LEU A 246 24.83 4.57 10.48
CA LEU A 246 24.90 3.56 11.54
C LEU A 246 24.53 2.17 11.03
N VAL A 247 23.40 2.06 10.31
CA VAL A 247 22.94 0.78 9.75
C VAL A 247 24.00 0.21 8.82
N HIS A 248 24.45 0.99 7.85
CA HIS A 248 25.40 0.52 6.83
C HIS A 248 26.82 0.28 7.37
N SER A 249 27.23 0.98 8.45
CA SER A 249 28.53 0.73 9.08
C SER A 249 28.58 -0.59 9.83
N LEU A 250 27.47 -1.02 10.42
CA LEU A 250 27.37 -2.28 11.17
C LEU A 250 26.96 -3.45 10.29
N GLN A 251 26.06 -3.22 9.35
CA GLN A 251 25.51 -4.21 8.43
C GLN A 251 25.47 -3.64 7.01
N PRO A 252 26.58 -3.69 6.24
CA PRO A 252 26.68 -3.07 4.90
C PRO A 252 25.64 -3.55 3.89
N GLN A 253 25.08 -4.75 4.08
CA GLN A 253 24.05 -5.34 3.21
C GLN A 253 22.62 -5.11 3.70
N ALA A 254 22.44 -4.57 4.90
CA ALA A 254 21.11 -4.27 5.43
C ALA A 254 20.48 -3.08 4.70
N LEU A 255 19.20 -3.19 4.39
CA LEU A 255 18.44 -2.14 3.72
C LEU A 255 17.82 -1.17 4.72
N VAL A 256 17.71 0.07 4.30
CA VAL A 256 16.96 1.12 4.98
C VAL A 256 15.84 1.58 4.05
N ASN A 257 14.60 1.60 4.54
CA ASN A 257 13.46 2.07 3.78
C ASN A 257 13.36 3.61 3.73
N SER A 258 12.56 4.15 2.80
CA SER A 258 12.39 5.60 2.63
C SER A 258 11.74 6.31 3.82
N ARG A 259 11.05 5.56 4.72
CA ARG A 259 10.44 6.13 5.93
C ARG A 259 11.48 6.52 7.00
N ILE A 260 12.78 6.41 6.73
CA ILE A 260 13.83 7.11 7.47
C ILE A 260 13.69 8.64 7.34
N GLY A 261 13.06 9.13 6.26
CA GLY A 261 12.80 10.53 5.98
C GLY A 261 13.89 11.24 5.19
N ASN A 262 13.64 12.51 4.89
CA ASN A 262 14.58 13.44 4.22
C ASN A 262 15.08 12.95 2.85
N GLY A 263 14.27 12.14 2.13
CA GLY A 263 14.63 11.61 0.82
C GLY A 263 15.75 10.56 0.85
N LEU A 264 16.04 9.99 2.01
CA LEU A 264 17.03 8.95 2.21
C LEU A 264 16.40 7.56 2.16
N GLY A 265 17.26 6.52 2.15
CA GLY A 265 16.87 5.12 2.12
C GLY A 265 17.41 4.40 0.88
N ASP A 266 17.39 3.07 0.91
CA ASP A 266 17.86 2.19 -0.17
C ASP A 266 16.72 1.81 -1.13
N TYR A 267 15.47 1.86 -0.66
CA TYR A 267 14.26 1.55 -1.41
C TYR A 267 13.06 2.35 -0.88
N GLU A 268 12.04 2.45 -1.69
CA GLU A 268 10.83 3.20 -1.36
C GLU A 268 9.78 2.30 -0.71
N THR A 269 9.24 2.73 0.42
CA THR A 269 8.01 2.18 1.00
C THR A 269 6.86 3.12 0.64
N LEU A 270 5.88 2.61 -0.07
CA LEU A 270 4.68 3.37 -0.44
C LEU A 270 3.78 3.62 0.77
N GLY A 271 2.70 4.36 0.57
CA GLY A 271 1.64 4.50 1.56
C GLY A 271 1.06 3.14 1.97
N ASP A 272 0.53 3.07 3.19
CA ASP A 272 -0.08 1.84 3.70
C ASP A 272 -1.20 1.36 2.79
N GLN A 273 -1.14 0.09 2.33
CA GLN A 273 -2.08 -0.53 1.41
C GLN A 273 -2.11 0.07 -0.01
N GLU A 274 -1.20 0.98 -0.34
CA GLU A 274 -1.12 1.64 -1.64
C GLU A 274 -0.54 0.69 -2.70
N ILE A 275 -1.26 0.50 -3.79
CA ILE A 275 -0.78 -0.24 -4.97
C ILE A 275 -0.85 0.71 -6.17
N PRO A 276 0.30 1.04 -6.80
CA PRO A 276 0.30 1.93 -7.96
C PRO A 276 -0.46 1.31 -9.12
N ARG A 277 -1.10 2.12 -9.95
CA ARG A 277 -1.87 1.63 -11.09
C ARG A 277 -1.00 1.17 -12.26
N LEU A 278 0.17 1.76 -12.42
CA LEU A 278 1.12 1.49 -13.50
C LEU A 278 2.46 0.96 -12.94
N PRO A 279 3.25 0.24 -13.76
CA PRO A 279 4.61 -0.17 -13.39
C PRO A 279 5.46 1.00 -12.94
N ARG A 280 6.19 0.80 -11.84
CA ARG A 280 7.05 1.79 -11.21
C ARG A 280 8.50 1.34 -11.25
N ALA A 281 9.40 2.27 -11.60
CA ALA A 281 10.83 2.00 -11.62
C ALA A 281 11.45 2.03 -10.21
N GLY A 282 12.60 1.37 -10.05
CA GLY A 282 13.35 1.31 -8.80
C GLY A 282 12.94 0.15 -7.90
N LEU A 283 13.47 0.14 -6.68
CA LEU A 283 13.11 -0.81 -5.65
C LEU A 283 12.03 -0.17 -4.77
N TRP A 284 10.93 -0.85 -4.60
CA TRP A 284 9.83 -0.38 -3.76
C TRP A 284 9.02 -1.53 -3.18
N GLU A 285 8.30 -1.23 -2.13
CA GLU A 285 7.39 -2.17 -1.47
C GLU A 285 6.06 -1.51 -1.11
N THR A 286 5.04 -2.35 -0.93
CA THR A 286 3.75 -1.98 -0.36
C THR A 286 3.52 -2.79 0.91
N PRO A 287 3.43 -2.15 2.09
CA PRO A 287 2.96 -2.80 3.30
C PRO A 287 1.42 -2.86 3.27
N ASP A 288 0.86 -4.02 3.63
CA ASP A 288 -0.58 -4.26 3.63
C ASP A 288 -0.98 -5.17 4.80
N THR A 289 -2.25 -5.20 5.14
CA THR A 289 -2.82 -6.02 6.21
C THR A 289 -3.72 -7.11 5.65
N ALA A 290 -3.78 -8.24 6.34
CA ALA A 290 -4.74 -9.31 6.01
C ALA A 290 -6.17 -8.97 6.48
N ASN A 291 -6.32 -7.98 7.37
CA ASN A 291 -7.56 -7.48 7.97
C ASN A 291 -7.51 -5.95 8.09
N ASP A 292 -8.30 -5.31 8.96
CA ASP A 292 -8.35 -3.84 9.09
C ASP A 292 -7.24 -3.25 9.97
N THR A 293 -6.61 -4.03 10.86
CA THR A 293 -5.61 -3.55 11.83
C THR A 293 -4.25 -4.22 11.61
N TRP A 294 -3.16 -3.53 11.96
CA TRP A 294 -1.81 -4.11 11.91
C TRP A 294 -1.59 -5.09 13.06
N ALA A 295 -1.85 -4.67 14.29
CA ALA A 295 -1.77 -5.54 15.44
C ALA A 295 -3.08 -6.28 15.70
N TYR A 296 -3.05 -7.28 16.56
CA TYR A 296 -4.23 -8.03 16.97
C TYR A 296 -5.30 -7.12 17.59
N ALA A 297 -6.53 -7.28 17.10
CA ALA A 297 -7.72 -6.70 17.70
C ALA A 297 -8.83 -7.75 17.78
N TRP A 298 -9.37 -7.98 18.98
CA TRP A 298 -10.37 -9.01 19.22
C TRP A 298 -11.65 -8.85 18.40
N TYR A 299 -11.99 -7.60 18.04
CA TYR A 299 -13.20 -7.24 17.29
C TYR A 299 -13.02 -7.28 15.78
N ASP A 300 -11.78 -7.29 15.30
CA ASP A 300 -11.51 -7.23 13.86
C ASP A 300 -11.87 -8.57 13.19
N ARG A 301 -12.82 -8.48 12.28
CA ARG A 301 -13.36 -9.60 11.50
C ARG A 301 -13.35 -9.32 10.00
N ALA A 302 -12.77 -8.21 9.59
CA ALA A 302 -12.74 -7.74 8.21
C ALA A 302 -11.58 -8.40 7.41
N TRP A 303 -11.57 -9.72 7.36
CA TRP A 303 -10.52 -10.46 6.67
C TRP A 303 -10.65 -10.35 5.15
N LYS A 304 -9.54 -10.01 4.49
CA LYS A 304 -9.40 -10.15 3.03
C LYS A 304 -9.46 -11.62 2.66
N SER A 305 -10.13 -11.95 1.55
CA SER A 305 -10.14 -13.31 1.04
C SER A 305 -8.76 -13.72 0.51
N PRO A 306 -8.45 -15.03 0.46
CA PRO A 306 -7.22 -15.51 -0.18
C PRO A 306 -7.06 -15.02 -1.62
N THR A 307 -8.15 -14.98 -2.40
CA THR A 307 -8.15 -14.47 -3.77
C THR A 307 -7.80 -12.99 -3.81
N GLU A 308 -8.37 -12.17 -2.93
CA GLU A 308 -8.05 -10.75 -2.86
C GLU A 308 -6.57 -10.51 -2.53
N ILE A 309 -6.01 -11.26 -1.58
CA ILE A 309 -4.58 -11.17 -1.25
C ILE A 309 -3.70 -11.59 -2.43
N ALA A 310 -4.05 -12.69 -3.11
CA ALA A 310 -3.33 -13.15 -4.30
C ALA A 310 -3.40 -12.12 -5.44
N GLU A 311 -4.57 -11.50 -5.68
CA GLU A 311 -4.70 -10.41 -6.68
C GLU A 311 -3.83 -9.20 -6.31
N ARG A 312 -3.80 -8.80 -5.04
CA ARG A 312 -2.96 -7.69 -4.58
C ARG A 312 -1.47 -8.01 -4.75
N LEU A 313 -1.03 -9.22 -4.37
CA LEU A 313 0.33 -9.69 -4.62
C LEU A 313 0.70 -9.62 -6.10
N VAL A 314 -0.15 -10.17 -6.97
CA VAL A 314 0.07 -10.16 -8.42
C VAL A 314 0.14 -8.71 -8.95
N ARG A 315 -0.75 -7.82 -8.51
CA ARG A 315 -0.72 -6.40 -8.91
C ARG A 315 0.57 -5.70 -8.50
N VAL A 316 1.06 -5.95 -7.29
CA VAL A 316 2.32 -5.38 -6.81
C VAL A 316 3.49 -5.91 -7.64
N VAL A 317 3.57 -7.22 -7.86
CA VAL A 317 4.67 -7.84 -8.63
C VAL A 317 4.63 -7.42 -10.10
N SER A 318 3.45 -7.37 -10.73
CA SER A 318 3.30 -6.92 -12.11
C SER A 318 3.70 -5.45 -12.33
N ARG A 319 3.78 -4.67 -11.26
CA ARG A 319 4.25 -3.28 -11.28
C ARG A 319 5.71 -3.14 -10.83
N GLY A 320 6.36 -4.23 -10.44
CA GLY A 320 7.78 -4.29 -10.10
C GLY A 320 8.10 -4.17 -8.61
N GLY A 321 7.11 -4.23 -7.72
CA GLY A 321 7.26 -4.08 -6.28
C GLY A 321 7.39 -5.37 -5.50
N THR A 322 7.57 -5.22 -4.19
CA THR A 322 7.51 -6.27 -3.18
C THR A 322 6.25 -6.07 -2.33
N TYR A 323 5.47 -7.12 -2.15
CA TYR A 323 4.28 -7.12 -1.31
C TYR A 323 4.63 -7.61 0.10
N MET A 324 4.41 -6.77 1.11
CA MET A 324 4.68 -7.08 2.50
C MET A 324 3.36 -7.19 3.27
N LEU A 325 2.92 -8.43 3.51
CA LEU A 325 1.63 -8.72 4.13
C LEU A 325 1.77 -8.93 5.63
N ASN A 326 1.02 -8.16 6.40
CA ASN A 326 1.09 -8.14 7.85
C ASN A 326 0.22 -9.21 8.51
N VAL A 327 0.74 -9.73 9.61
CA VAL A 327 0.02 -10.49 10.63
C VAL A 327 0.16 -9.83 11.99
N GLY A 328 -0.91 -9.87 12.80
CA GLY A 328 -0.93 -9.35 14.17
C GLY A 328 -1.09 -10.49 15.18
N PRO A 329 -0.01 -11.01 15.77
CA PRO A 329 -0.12 -12.01 16.83
C PRO A 329 -0.82 -11.45 18.07
N ASP A 330 -1.58 -12.30 18.78
CA ASP A 330 -2.25 -11.94 20.02
C ASP A 330 -1.29 -11.83 21.22
N GLY A 331 -1.81 -11.42 22.39
CA GLY A 331 -1.03 -11.30 23.61
C GLY A 331 -0.44 -12.63 24.11
N THR A 332 -0.94 -13.77 23.67
CA THR A 332 -0.39 -15.08 24.01
C THR A 332 0.76 -15.52 23.09
N GLY A 333 1.03 -14.77 22.02
CA GLY A 333 2.05 -15.07 21.02
C GLY A 333 1.58 -15.98 19.89
N ARG A 334 0.26 -16.13 19.68
CA ARG A 334 -0.29 -16.87 18.54
C ARG A 334 -0.63 -15.95 17.39
N ILE A 335 -0.26 -16.34 16.18
CA ILE A 335 -0.86 -15.77 14.97
C ILE A 335 -2.30 -16.28 14.90
N PRO A 336 -3.32 -15.41 14.74
CA PRO A 336 -4.72 -15.83 14.67
C PRO A 336 -4.94 -16.91 13.62
N GLU A 337 -5.71 -17.95 13.95
CA GLU A 337 -5.92 -19.10 13.05
C GLU A 337 -6.52 -18.68 11.71
N GLN A 338 -7.39 -17.67 11.70
CA GLN A 338 -7.96 -17.13 10.46
C GLN A 338 -6.86 -16.58 9.54
N SER A 339 -5.88 -15.82 10.08
CA SER A 339 -4.70 -15.38 9.31
C SER A 339 -3.93 -16.58 8.77
N ALA A 340 -3.63 -17.55 9.62
CA ALA A 340 -2.83 -18.71 9.24
C ALA A 340 -3.51 -19.55 8.13
N CYS A 341 -4.83 -19.74 8.21
CA CYS A 341 -5.60 -20.43 7.16
C CYS A 341 -5.54 -19.70 5.83
N ILE A 342 -5.77 -18.36 5.84
CA ILE A 342 -5.69 -17.52 4.63
C ILE A 342 -4.29 -17.59 4.02
N LEU A 343 -3.25 -17.45 4.84
CA LEU A 343 -1.87 -17.48 4.39
C LEU A 343 -1.49 -18.82 3.76
N ARG A 344 -1.90 -19.96 4.37
CA ARG A 344 -1.63 -21.27 3.80
C ARG A 344 -2.35 -21.50 2.46
N GLU A 345 -3.55 -20.94 2.29
CA GLU A 345 -4.28 -21.01 1.02
C GLU A 345 -3.59 -20.19 -0.07
N VAL A 346 -3.20 -18.95 0.23
CA VAL A 346 -2.38 -18.13 -0.67
C VAL A 346 -1.06 -18.85 -0.99
N GLY A 347 -0.44 -19.45 0.00
CA GLY A 347 0.82 -20.19 -0.15
C GLY A 347 0.74 -21.34 -1.14
N ARG A 348 -0.32 -22.15 -1.10
CA ARG A 348 -0.51 -23.22 -2.10
C ARG A 348 -0.50 -22.67 -3.52
N TRP A 349 -1.15 -21.53 -3.75
CA TRP A 349 -1.17 -20.87 -5.05
C TRP A 349 0.20 -20.28 -5.42
N VAL A 350 0.89 -19.63 -4.47
CA VAL A 350 2.24 -19.04 -4.71
C VAL A 350 3.24 -20.13 -5.07
N HIS A 351 3.26 -21.26 -4.35
CA HIS A 351 4.18 -22.37 -4.64
C HIS A 351 3.91 -23.01 -6.01
N ALA A 352 2.64 -23.09 -6.42
CA ALA A 352 2.29 -23.59 -7.76
C ALA A 352 2.75 -22.64 -8.88
N HIS A 353 2.92 -21.33 -8.58
CA HIS A 353 3.25 -20.28 -9.56
C HIS A 353 4.49 -19.48 -9.16
N GLU A 354 5.44 -20.11 -8.47
CA GLU A 354 6.61 -19.43 -7.87
C GLU A 354 7.38 -18.59 -8.88
N GLU A 355 7.58 -19.09 -10.10
CA GLU A 355 8.31 -18.39 -11.16
C GLU A 355 7.60 -17.13 -11.68
N ALA A 356 6.28 -17.08 -11.54
CA ALA A 356 5.46 -15.93 -11.93
C ALA A 356 5.52 -14.79 -10.90
N ILE A 357 6.01 -15.07 -9.69
CA ILE A 357 6.06 -14.15 -8.55
C ILE A 357 7.50 -13.78 -8.23
N HIS A 358 8.32 -14.74 -7.76
CA HIS A 358 9.67 -14.48 -7.31
C HIS A 358 10.65 -14.31 -8.47
N GLY A 359 11.42 -13.23 -8.43
CA GLY A 359 12.35 -12.88 -9.51
C GLY A 359 11.68 -12.40 -10.81
N ALA A 360 10.35 -12.29 -10.80
CA ALA A 360 9.62 -11.83 -11.97
C ALA A 360 9.85 -10.33 -12.25
N ASP A 361 9.90 -10.02 -13.53
CA ASP A 361 9.92 -8.65 -14.06
C ASP A 361 8.48 -8.10 -14.13
N PRO A 362 8.30 -6.78 -14.09
CA PRO A 362 7.00 -6.15 -14.26
C PRO A 362 6.42 -6.42 -15.65
N THR A 363 5.11 -6.14 -15.79
CA THR A 363 4.40 -6.31 -17.06
C THR A 363 5.09 -5.55 -18.20
N PRO A 364 5.30 -6.20 -19.37
CA PRO A 364 5.77 -5.51 -20.56
C PRO A 364 4.65 -4.79 -21.31
N PHE A 365 3.39 -5.02 -20.92
CA PHE A 365 2.20 -4.46 -21.57
C PHE A 365 1.72 -3.18 -20.87
N GLY A 366 0.82 -2.46 -21.53
CA GLY A 366 -0.09 -1.51 -20.89
C GLY A 366 -1.16 -2.24 -20.06
N PRO A 367 -2.16 -1.52 -19.54
CA PRO A 367 -3.25 -2.12 -18.79
C PRO A 367 -3.98 -3.22 -19.57
N LEU A 368 -4.16 -4.39 -18.96
CA LEU A 368 -4.88 -5.53 -19.50
C LEU A 368 -6.28 -5.58 -18.90
N ALA A 369 -7.31 -5.70 -19.73
CA ALA A 369 -8.69 -5.66 -19.27
C ALA A 369 -9.07 -6.86 -18.38
N TRP A 370 -8.49 -8.03 -18.63
CA TRP A 370 -8.85 -9.27 -17.94
C TRP A 370 -7.95 -9.62 -16.75
N GLY A 371 -6.85 -8.90 -16.52
CA GLY A 371 -5.96 -9.22 -15.41
C GLY A 371 -4.59 -8.55 -15.48
N GLU A 372 -3.56 -9.29 -15.15
CA GLU A 372 -2.18 -8.80 -15.03
C GLU A 372 -1.21 -9.72 -15.77
N CYS A 373 -0.01 -9.22 -16.02
CA CYS A 373 1.07 -10.01 -16.60
C CYS A 373 2.37 -9.79 -15.79
N THR A 374 3.12 -10.86 -15.58
CA THR A 374 4.52 -10.81 -15.14
C THR A 374 5.39 -11.52 -16.17
N ALA A 375 6.69 -11.26 -16.14
CA ALA A 375 7.63 -11.84 -17.11
C ALA A 375 8.87 -12.39 -16.40
N ARG A 376 9.45 -13.46 -16.95
CA ARG A 376 10.76 -13.96 -16.53
C ARG A 376 11.52 -14.53 -17.73
N GLY A 377 12.59 -13.84 -18.13
CA GLY A 377 13.30 -14.19 -19.36
C GLY A 377 12.38 -14.17 -20.58
N ASN A 378 12.24 -15.28 -21.27
CA ASN A 378 11.39 -15.44 -22.46
C ASN A 378 10.00 -16.02 -22.13
N THR A 379 9.57 -15.96 -20.89
CA THR A 379 8.27 -16.49 -20.43
C THR A 379 7.40 -15.38 -19.89
N LEU A 380 6.14 -15.35 -20.32
CA LEU A 380 5.08 -14.49 -19.80
C LEU A 380 4.11 -15.32 -18.97
N TYR A 381 3.69 -14.77 -17.83
CA TYR A 381 2.67 -15.34 -16.97
C TYR A 381 1.47 -14.39 -16.94
N LEU A 382 0.37 -14.85 -17.52
CA LEU A 382 -0.87 -14.10 -17.63
C LEU A 382 -1.80 -14.51 -16.49
N HIS A 383 -2.00 -13.62 -15.53
CA HIS A 383 -2.85 -13.82 -14.37
C HIS A 383 -4.26 -13.35 -14.68
N VAL A 384 -5.22 -14.28 -14.78
CA VAL A 384 -6.57 -13.99 -15.31
C VAL A 384 -7.54 -13.71 -14.16
N PHE A 385 -7.87 -12.46 -13.92
CA PHE A 385 -8.84 -12.02 -12.90
C PHE A 385 -10.29 -12.08 -13.43
N GLN A 386 -10.51 -11.69 -14.68
CA GLN A 386 -11.80 -11.76 -15.35
C GLN A 386 -11.76 -12.91 -16.36
N TRP A 387 -12.48 -14.00 -16.06
CA TRP A 387 -12.53 -15.17 -16.94
C TRP A 387 -13.42 -14.89 -18.16
N PRO A 388 -12.94 -15.13 -19.39
CA PRO A 388 -13.71 -14.87 -20.59
C PRO A 388 -14.85 -15.88 -20.77
N ALA A 389 -16.08 -15.39 -20.88
CA ALA A 389 -17.27 -16.22 -21.02
C ALA A 389 -17.37 -16.97 -22.37
N ASP A 390 -16.63 -16.52 -23.38
CA ASP A 390 -16.61 -17.10 -24.75
C ASP A 390 -15.41 -18.03 -24.99
N GLY A 391 -14.66 -18.38 -23.92
CA GLY A 391 -13.47 -19.22 -23.98
C GLY A 391 -12.30 -18.60 -24.77
N LYS A 392 -12.28 -17.26 -24.94
CA LYS A 392 -11.22 -16.54 -25.65
C LYS A 392 -10.53 -15.54 -24.75
N LEU A 393 -9.34 -15.88 -24.28
CA LEU A 393 -8.47 -14.91 -23.65
C LEU A 393 -7.68 -14.15 -24.74
N VAL A 394 -7.94 -12.87 -24.89
CA VAL A 394 -7.37 -12.03 -25.94
C VAL A 394 -6.21 -11.22 -25.37
N LEU A 395 -5.00 -11.41 -25.91
CA LEU A 395 -3.83 -10.63 -25.60
C LEU A 395 -3.40 -9.82 -26.83
N THR A 396 -3.35 -8.52 -26.67
CA THR A 396 -2.92 -7.58 -27.71
C THR A 396 -1.51 -7.08 -27.47
N GLY A 397 -0.86 -6.59 -28.51
CA GLY A 397 0.45 -5.94 -28.41
C GLY A 397 1.65 -6.89 -28.33
N LEU A 398 1.48 -8.20 -28.18
CA LEU A 398 2.60 -9.14 -28.20
C LEU A 398 3.10 -9.34 -29.62
N ARG A 399 4.37 -8.96 -29.89
CA ARG A 399 5.02 -9.14 -31.19
C ARG A 399 5.83 -10.43 -31.27
N SER A 400 6.41 -10.87 -30.15
CA SER A 400 7.18 -12.12 -30.08
C SER A 400 6.31 -13.31 -30.46
N LYS A 401 6.92 -14.32 -31.10
CA LYS A 401 6.25 -15.57 -31.42
C LYS A 401 6.12 -16.46 -30.17
N VAL A 402 4.95 -17.07 -30.01
CA VAL A 402 4.67 -18.02 -28.94
C VAL A 402 5.10 -19.42 -29.39
N ARG A 403 6.03 -20.00 -28.66
CA ARG A 403 6.49 -21.38 -28.85
C ARG A 403 5.52 -22.36 -28.20
N ARG A 404 5.01 -22.03 -27.00
CA ARG A 404 4.14 -22.89 -26.22
C ARG A 404 3.20 -22.04 -25.36
N ALA A 405 1.97 -22.49 -25.21
CA ALA A 405 0.99 -21.93 -24.29
C ALA A 405 0.41 -23.01 -23.38
N ARG A 406 0.30 -22.72 -22.09
CA ARG A 406 -0.25 -23.61 -21.07
C ARG A 406 -1.16 -22.84 -20.13
N LEU A 407 -2.25 -23.46 -19.69
CA LEU A 407 -3.11 -23.00 -18.61
C LEU A 407 -2.97 -23.99 -17.46
N GLU A 408 -2.56 -23.54 -16.28
CA GLU A 408 -2.34 -24.41 -15.11
C GLU A 408 -1.51 -25.67 -15.45
N GLY A 409 -0.53 -25.52 -16.35
CA GLY A 409 0.30 -26.63 -16.82
C GLY A 409 -0.23 -27.36 -18.06
N ASP A 410 -1.51 -27.32 -18.34
CA ASP A 410 -2.15 -27.98 -19.48
C ASP A 410 -1.99 -27.18 -20.77
N LYS A 411 -1.73 -27.88 -21.89
CA LYS A 411 -1.54 -27.25 -23.18
C LYS A 411 -2.84 -26.61 -23.69
N VAL A 412 -2.78 -25.35 -24.09
CA VAL A 412 -3.87 -24.62 -24.72
C VAL A 412 -3.52 -24.22 -26.14
N LYS A 413 -4.56 -24.06 -27.00
CA LYS A 413 -4.40 -23.64 -28.39
C LYS A 413 -4.34 -22.13 -28.48
N THR A 414 -3.49 -21.63 -29.38
CA THR A 414 -3.40 -20.21 -29.70
C THR A 414 -3.61 -20.00 -31.19
N SER A 415 -4.18 -18.86 -31.54
CA SER A 415 -4.24 -18.34 -32.91
C SER A 415 -3.86 -16.87 -32.88
N ARG A 416 -3.27 -16.38 -33.97
CA ARG A 416 -2.80 -14.99 -34.06
C ARG A 416 -3.32 -14.36 -35.35
N GLU A 417 -3.85 -13.15 -35.22
CA GLU A 417 -4.18 -12.29 -36.33
C GLU A 417 -3.52 -10.92 -36.10
N GLY A 418 -2.50 -10.61 -36.91
CA GLY A 418 -1.67 -9.43 -36.70
C GLY A 418 -1.02 -9.40 -35.30
N HIS A 419 -1.35 -8.39 -34.52
CA HIS A 419 -0.87 -8.21 -33.14
C HIS A 419 -1.84 -8.76 -32.08
N VAL A 420 -2.92 -9.41 -32.48
CA VAL A 420 -3.91 -10.01 -31.59
C VAL A 420 -3.62 -11.50 -31.45
N LEU A 421 -3.30 -11.93 -30.24
CA LEU A 421 -3.16 -13.33 -29.86
C LEU A 421 -4.42 -13.78 -29.13
N VAL A 422 -5.11 -14.78 -29.67
CA VAL A 422 -6.26 -15.43 -29.02
C VAL A 422 -5.79 -16.74 -28.43
N ILE A 423 -5.98 -16.91 -27.13
CA ILE A 423 -5.68 -18.13 -26.38
C ILE A 423 -7.04 -18.78 -26.06
N ARG A 424 -7.21 -20.03 -26.49
CA ARG A 424 -8.44 -20.79 -26.21
C ARG A 424 -8.37 -21.37 -24.83
N VAL A 425 -9.26 -20.95 -23.96
CA VAL A 425 -9.40 -21.43 -22.60
C VAL A 425 -10.73 -22.17 -22.43
N PRO A 426 -10.87 -23.08 -21.45
CA PRO A 426 -12.15 -23.74 -21.18
C PRO A 426 -13.27 -22.74 -20.83
N ASP A 427 -14.52 -23.12 -21.09
CA ASP A 427 -15.68 -22.32 -20.69
C ASP A 427 -15.79 -22.18 -19.17
N VAL A 428 -15.37 -23.23 -18.43
CA VAL A 428 -15.35 -23.24 -16.97
C VAL A 428 -13.99 -22.77 -16.47
N ARG A 429 -14.02 -21.75 -15.62
CA ARG A 429 -12.83 -21.23 -14.95
C ARG A 429 -12.19 -22.32 -14.08
N PRO A 430 -10.86 -22.54 -14.13
CA PRO A 430 -10.16 -23.44 -13.22
C PRO A 430 -10.43 -23.09 -11.74
N ASP A 431 -10.54 -24.12 -10.91
CA ASP A 431 -10.70 -23.98 -9.45
C ASP A 431 -9.35 -23.67 -8.78
N THR A 432 -8.92 -22.44 -8.93
CA THR A 432 -7.71 -21.87 -8.33
C THR A 432 -7.95 -20.42 -7.96
N LEU A 433 -7.12 -19.84 -7.07
CA LEU A 433 -7.28 -18.45 -6.66
C LEU A 433 -7.23 -17.51 -7.88
N ILE A 434 -6.21 -17.67 -8.71
CA ILE A 434 -6.04 -16.91 -9.95
C ILE A 434 -5.51 -17.86 -11.02
N PRO A 435 -6.26 -18.15 -12.08
CA PRO A 435 -5.76 -18.95 -13.20
C PRO A 435 -4.58 -18.26 -13.88
N VAL A 436 -3.52 -19.04 -14.19
CA VAL A 436 -2.31 -18.54 -14.85
C VAL A 436 -2.13 -19.21 -16.21
N VAL A 437 -2.04 -18.39 -17.26
CA VAL A 437 -1.62 -18.85 -18.58
C VAL A 437 -0.14 -18.52 -18.76
N THR A 438 0.68 -19.56 -18.97
CA THR A 438 2.12 -19.43 -19.26
C THR A 438 2.34 -19.42 -20.76
N LEU A 439 3.05 -18.40 -21.27
CA LEU A 439 3.46 -18.30 -22.67
C LEU A 439 4.98 -18.36 -22.74
N GLU A 440 5.52 -19.43 -23.32
CA GLU A 440 6.93 -19.53 -23.67
C GLU A 440 7.16 -18.93 -25.07
N LEU A 441 8.08 -18.00 -25.19
CA LEU A 441 8.38 -17.27 -26.44
C LEU A 441 9.60 -17.87 -27.15
N GLU A 442 9.69 -17.69 -28.46
CA GLU A 442 10.85 -18.12 -29.25
C GLU A 442 12.10 -17.23 -29.06
N GLY A 443 11.94 -16.05 -28.46
CA GLY A 443 13.00 -15.07 -28.20
C GLY A 443 12.61 -14.09 -27.10
N PRO A 444 13.34 -12.99 -26.94
CA PRO A 444 13.04 -11.96 -25.95
C PRO A 444 11.63 -11.40 -26.08
N VAL A 445 11.09 -10.90 -24.97
CA VAL A 445 9.77 -10.27 -24.95
C VAL A 445 9.81 -8.97 -25.78
N ASP A 446 9.03 -8.92 -26.86
CA ASP A 446 8.73 -7.71 -27.63
C ASP A 446 7.21 -7.46 -27.56
N ALA A 447 6.82 -6.39 -26.88
CA ALA A 447 5.44 -6.05 -26.61
C ALA A 447 5.18 -4.55 -26.72
N SER A 448 3.95 -4.19 -27.10
CA SER A 448 3.45 -2.81 -27.09
C SER A 448 2.73 -2.52 -25.77
N ARG A 449 2.88 -1.30 -25.28
CA ARG A 449 2.12 -0.80 -24.13
C ARG A 449 0.80 -0.13 -24.49
N GLU A 450 0.40 -0.21 -25.74
CA GLU A 450 -0.89 0.33 -26.21
C GLU A 450 -2.05 -0.39 -25.51
N ALA A 451 -2.96 0.37 -24.95
CA ALA A 451 -4.16 -0.17 -24.33
C ALA A 451 -5.13 -0.72 -25.40
N SER A 452 -5.89 -1.74 -25.02
CA SER A 452 -6.92 -2.32 -25.89
C SER A 452 -8.23 -2.49 -25.17
N VAL A 453 -9.31 -2.27 -25.89
CA VAL A 453 -10.70 -2.47 -25.44
C VAL A 453 -11.23 -3.77 -26.04
N LEU A 454 -11.72 -4.65 -25.17
CA LEU A 454 -12.17 -6.00 -25.49
C LEU A 454 -13.65 -6.18 -25.20
N ASN A 455 -14.39 -6.86 -26.09
CA ASN A 455 -15.82 -7.10 -25.94
C ASN A 455 -16.17 -8.10 -24.83
N GLY A 456 -15.23 -8.96 -24.42
CA GLY A 456 -15.43 -9.96 -23.36
C GLY A 456 -15.21 -9.47 -21.95
N CYS A 457 -14.73 -8.24 -21.74
CA CYS A 457 -14.26 -7.73 -20.47
C CYS A 457 -14.78 -6.34 -20.13
N ARG A 458 -14.83 -6.01 -18.84
CA ARG A 458 -14.89 -4.62 -18.39
C ARG A 458 -13.52 -3.99 -18.60
N ASN A 459 -13.46 -2.93 -19.41
CA ASN A 459 -12.22 -2.25 -19.75
C ASN A 459 -12.08 -0.97 -18.91
N SER A 460 -10.97 -0.79 -18.21
CA SER A 460 -10.65 0.45 -17.51
C SER A 460 -9.71 1.32 -18.33
N LEU A 461 -10.05 2.59 -18.47
CA LEU A 461 -9.17 3.60 -19.06
C LEU A 461 -8.37 4.22 -17.91
N GLU A 462 -7.11 3.81 -17.77
CA GLU A 462 -6.27 4.25 -16.66
C GLU A 462 -5.86 5.73 -16.79
N MET A 463 -5.96 6.48 -15.69
CA MET A 463 -5.74 7.94 -15.69
C MET A 463 -4.30 8.31 -16.06
N GLY A 464 -3.32 7.51 -15.59
CA GLY A 464 -1.89 7.76 -15.81
C GLY A 464 -1.40 7.59 -17.24
N VAL A 465 -2.24 7.06 -18.18
CA VAL A 465 -1.90 6.95 -19.60
C VAL A 465 -2.65 7.97 -20.48
N ALA A 466 -3.51 8.79 -19.90
CA ALA A 466 -4.23 9.83 -20.61
C ALA A 466 -3.34 11.00 -21.01
N ALA A 467 -3.56 11.57 -22.19
CA ALA A 467 -3.02 12.88 -22.53
C ALA A 467 -3.91 13.96 -21.90
N LEU A 468 -3.32 14.79 -21.03
CA LEU A 468 -4.02 15.74 -20.18
C LEU A 468 -3.87 17.17 -20.70
N LYS A 469 -4.96 17.95 -20.61
CA LYS A 469 -5.00 19.39 -20.82
C LYS A 469 -5.81 20.04 -19.72
N GLY A 470 -5.25 21.03 -19.02
CA GLY A 470 -5.94 21.78 -17.97
C GLY A 470 -6.47 20.89 -16.82
N CYS A 471 -5.85 19.74 -16.60
CA CYS A 471 -6.07 18.87 -15.46
C CYS A 471 -4.80 18.04 -15.20
N GLU A 472 -4.75 17.39 -14.06
CA GLU A 472 -3.60 16.57 -13.64
C GLU A 472 -4.07 15.28 -12.95
N VAL A 473 -3.19 14.26 -12.90
CA VAL A 473 -3.41 13.09 -12.04
C VAL A 473 -2.94 13.44 -10.64
N LYS A 474 -3.86 13.38 -9.68
CA LYS A 474 -3.57 13.57 -8.25
C LYS A 474 -3.81 12.30 -7.47
N ALA A 475 -2.90 11.99 -6.56
CA ALA A 475 -3.16 11.04 -5.49
C ALA A 475 -4.06 11.71 -4.44
N VAL A 476 -5.15 11.06 -4.08
CA VAL A 476 -6.05 11.47 -3.01
C VAL A 476 -6.06 10.38 -1.97
N ASN A 477 -5.71 10.76 -0.75
CA ASN A 477 -5.61 9.84 0.38
C ASN A 477 -6.61 10.27 1.45
N TRP A 478 -7.35 9.32 2.01
CA TRP A 478 -8.29 9.59 3.11
C TRP A 478 -8.48 8.37 3.99
N MET A 479 -9.11 8.58 5.14
CA MET A 479 -9.57 7.52 6.03
C MET A 479 -11.03 7.74 6.37
N GLU A 480 -11.84 6.69 6.32
CA GLU A 480 -13.22 6.70 6.86
C GLU A 480 -13.20 6.43 8.37
N LYS A 481 -12.35 5.52 8.80
CA LYS A 481 -11.99 5.25 10.20
C LYS A 481 -10.48 5.30 10.37
N PHE A 482 -9.99 5.51 11.58
CA PHE A 482 -8.55 5.58 11.82
C PHE A 482 -7.85 4.27 11.45
N GLY A 483 -6.85 4.36 10.57
CA GLY A 483 -6.08 3.23 10.06
C GLY A 483 -6.66 2.57 8.80
N ASP A 484 -7.84 2.99 8.32
CA ASP A 484 -8.43 2.52 7.07
C ASP A 484 -7.98 3.41 5.90
N TRP A 485 -6.72 3.28 5.54
CA TRP A 485 -6.10 4.08 4.48
C TRP A 485 -6.69 3.77 3.12
N LYS A 486 -7.20 4.81 2.46
CA LYS A 486 -7.66 4.78 1.07
C LYS A 486 -6.73 5.61 0.21
N HIS A 487 -6.31 5.04 -0.89
CA HIS A 487 -5.47 5.68 -1.90
C HIS A 487 -6.18 5.62 -3.24
N MET A 488 -6.32 6.77 -3.90
CA MET A 488 -6.96 6.87 -5.20
C MET A 488 -6.20 7.87 -6.07
N GLU A 489 -5.78 7.41 -7.25
CA GLU A 489 -5.35 8.32 -8.30
C GLU A 489 -6.58 8.81 -9.06
N CYS A 490 -6.72 10.11 -9.24
CA CYS A 490 -7.84 10.71 -9.96
C CYS A 490 -7.40 11.89 -10.81
N LEU A 491 -8.15 12.17 -11.86
CA LEU A 491 -8.06 13.43 -12.58
C LEU A 491 -8.69 14.53 -11.73
N ALA A 492 -7.97 15.61 -11.54
CA ALA A 492 -8.40 16.76 -10.74
C ALA A 492 -7.75 18.05 -11.24
N GLY A 493 -8.08 19.18 -10.61
CA GLY A 493 -7.48 20.46 -10.92
C GLY A 493 -7.87 21.02 -12.30
N TRP A 494 -9.13 20.84 -12.67
CA TRP A 494 -9.69 21.28 -13.95
C TRP A 494 -9.69 22.80 -14.08
N GLN A 495 -8.80 23.36 -14.88
CA GLN A 495 -8.64 24.81 -15.02
C GLN A 495 -8.16 25.20 -16.42
N GLY A 496 -8.38 26.50 -16.76
CA GLY A 496 -8.09 27.03 -18.09
C GLY A 496 -9.23 26.81 -19.10
N ASP A 497 -9.00 27.23 -20.34
CA ASP A 497 -10.01 27.19 -21.39
C ASP A 497 -10.12 25.80 -22.05
N GLU A 498 -9.00 25.08 -22.14
CA GLU A 498 -8.97 23.70 -22.65
C GLU A 498 -8.77 22.72 -21.48
N ARG A 499 -9.82 21.96 -21.16
CA ARG A 499 -9.83 20.99 -20.06
C ARG A 499 -10.27 19.64 -20.56
N SER A 500 -9.34 18.69 -20.66
CA SER A 500 -9.66 17.35 -21.15
C SER A 500 -8.62 16.31 -20.75
N ALA A 501 -9.08 15.06 -20.66
CA ALA A 501 -8.25 13.89 -20.62
C ALA A 501 -8.58 13.03 -21.84
N THR A 502 -7.55 12.61 -22.57
CA THR A 502 -7.72 11.87 -23.83
C THR A 502 -6.96 10.55 -23.78
N TRP A 503 -7.66 9.45 -23.96
CA TRP A 503 -7.08 8.10 -24.09
C TRP A 503 -7.02 7.69 -25.55
N SER A 504 -5.90 7.08 -25.93
CA SER A 504 -5.74 6.37 -27.19
C SER A 504 -5.66 4.87 -26.90
N PHE A 505 -6.44 4.07 -27.62
CA PHE A 505 -6.48 2.62 -27.48
C PHE A 505 -6.91 1.98 -28.79
N ALA A 506 -6.78 0.65 -28.90
CA ALA A 506 -7.29 -0.11 -30.02
C ALA A 506 -8.52 -0.91 -29.62
N THR A 507 -9.53 -1.00 -30.49
CA THR A 507 -10.60 -1.98 -30.41
C THR A 507 -10.25 -3.19 -31.28
N VAL A 508 -10.46 -4.39 -30.77
CA VAL A 508 -10.15 -5.63 -31.49
C VAL A 508 -11.28 -6.07 -32.38
N GLU A 509 -12.51 -5.83 -31.94
CA GLU A 509 -13.75 -6.18 -32.62
C GLU A 509 -14.73 -5.01 -32.54
N PRO A 510 -15.72 -4.91 -33.48
CA PRO A 510 -16.82 -3.96 -33.33
C PRO A 510 -17.61 -4.25 -32.06
N GLY A 511 -18.12 -3.21 -31.40
CA GLY A 511 -18.92 -3.40 -30.19
C GLY A 511 -19.50 -2.12 -29.64
N SER A 512 -20.54 -2.27 -28.84
CA SER A 512 -21.18 -1.20 -28.07
C SER A 512 -20.85 -1.37 -26.60
N PHE A 513 -20.53 -0.26 -25.94
CA PHE A 513 -20.11 -0.26 -24.54
C PHE A 513 -20.88 0.78 -23.74
N TYR A 514 -21.39 0.39 -22.60
CA TYR A 514 -21.78 1.36 -21.59
C TYR A 514 -20.54 2.11 -21.09
N LEU A 515 -20.65 3.42 -20.99
CA LEU A 515 -19.64 4.24 -20.33
C LEU A 515 -20.04 4.44 -18.87
N ASP A 516 -19.25 3.86 -17.97
CA ASP A 516 -19.35 4.07 -16.54
C ASP A 516 -18.24 5.04 -16.09
N VAL A 517 -18.62 6.12 -15.39
CA VAL A 517 -17.71 7.12 -14.83
C VAL A 517 -17.74 7.04 -13.32
N GLU A 518 -16.57 6.84 -12.70
CA GLU A 518 -16.41 6.85 -11.24
C GLU A 518 -15.78 8.18 -10.81
N TYR A 519 -16.49 8.91 -9.97
CA TYR A 519 -16.08 10.25 -9.56
C TYR A 519 -16.54 10.62 -8.16
N SER A 520 -15.88 11.62 -7.56
CA SER A 520 -16.32 12.35 -6.38
C SER A 520 -16.62 13.79 -6.80
N CYS A 521 -17.85 14.24 -6.52
CA CYS A 521 -18.36 15.55 -6.86
C CYS A 521 -18.85 16.23 -5.57
N PRO A 522 -18.31 17.40 -5.19
CA PRO A 522 -18.82 18.18 -4.09
C PRO A 522 -20.10 18.95 -4.50
N ALA A 523 -20.86 19.40 -3.50
CA ALA A 523 -22.15 20.05 -3.73
C ALA A 523 -22.07 21.35 -4.55
N GLU A 524 -20.93 22.06 -4.51
CA GLU A 524 -20.72 23.27 -5.32
C GLU A 524 -20.63 23.01 -6.83
N ASP A 525 -20.27 21.80 -7.25
CA ASP A 525 -20.17 21.38 -8.65
C ASP A 525 -21.36 20.49 -9.09
N ASP A 526 -22.43 20.39 -8.26
CA ASP A 526 -23.62 19.61 -8.54
C ASP A 526 -24.30 20.04 -9.85
N TYR A 527 -24.71 19.08 -10.67
CA TYR A 527 -25.26 19.25 -12.01
C TYR A 527 -24.32 19.94 -13.03
N SER A 528 -23.02 19.96 -12.79
CA SER A 528 -22.08 20.42 -13.81
C SER A 528 -22.11 19.53 -15.05
N GLU A 529 -22.09 20.15 -16.23
CA GLU A 529 -22.14 19.43 -17.51
C GLU A 529 -20.76 18.92 -17.93
N TRP A 530 -20.72 17.64 -18.27
CA TRP A 530 -19.52 16.94 -18.74
C TRP A 530 -19.77 16.22 -20.05
N GLY A 531 -18.71 16.03 -20.82
CA GLY A 531 -18.82 15.42 -22.13
C GLY A 531 -17.78 14.35 -22.41
N VAL A 532 -18.16 13.44 -23.29
CA VAL A 532 -17.28 12.47 -23.92
C VAL A 532 -17.42 12.58 -25.43
N ARG A 533 -16.27 12.50 -26.12
CA ARG A 533 -16.21 12.36 -27.59
C ARG A 533 -15.35 11.17 -27.94
N CYS A 534 -15.90 10.31 -28.82
CA CYS A 534 -15.19 9.16 -29.35
C CYS A 534 -15.69 8.88 -30.78
N GLY A 535 -14.87 9.16 -31.79
CA GLY A 535 -15.30 9.12 -33.18
C GLY A 535 -16.50 10.05 -33.42
N ASP A 536 -17.57 9.48 -33.95
CA ASP A 536 -18.85 10.19 -34.21
C ASP A 536 -19.75 10.27 -32.97
N THR A 537 -19.41 9.55 -31.88
CA THR A 537 -20.19 9.58 -30.64
C THR A 537 -19.80 10.81 -29.81
N ALA A 538 -20.82 11.62 -29.49
CA ALA A 538 -20.71 12.72 -28.51
C ALA A 538 -21.82 12.54 -27.47
N LEU A 539 -21.40 12.44 -26.19
CA LEU A 539 -22.30 12.36 -25.04
C LEU A 539 -22.12 13.58 -24.18
N THR A 540 -23.21 14.17 -23.71
CA THR A 540 -23.21 15.20 -22.68
C THR A 540 -24.12 14.75 -21.55
N PHE A 541 -23.65 14.87 -20.31
CA PHE A 541 -24.35 14.40 -19.12
C PHE A 541 -23.95 15.26 -17.90
N PRO A 542 -24.86 15.41 -16.91
CA PRO A 542 -24.52 16.06 -15.66
C PRO A 542 -23.73 15.10 -14.76
N LEU A 543 -22.74 15.63 -14.04
CA LEU A 543 -22.23 15.00 -12.84
C LEU A 543 -22.97 15.57 -11.62
N ILE A 544 -23.36 14.71 -10.72
CA ILE A 544 -24.20 15.06 -9.56
C ILE A 544 -23.38 14.93 -8.27
N ASP A 545 -23.77 15.68 -7.23
CA ASP A 545 -23.20 15.59 -5.91
C ASP A 545 -23.18 14.12 -5.42
N THR A 546 -22.01 13.66 -5.02
CA THR A 546 -21.81 12.30 -4.52
C THR A 546 -21.90 12.22 -2.99
N GLY A 547 -22.12 13.33 -2.32
CA GLY A 547 -22.17 13.47 -0.86
C GLY A 547 -20.79 13.53 -0.24
N GLU A 548 -19.83 14.17 -0.92
CA GLU A 548 -18.53 14.52 -0.36
C GLU A 548 -18.74 15.36 0.91
N ARG A 549 -18.01 15.09 1.98
CA ARG A 549 -18.19 15.77 3.25
C ARG A 549 -16.93 16.53 3.64
N PRO A 550 -17.05 17.83 4.02
CA PRO A 550 -15.94 18.53 4.62
C PRO A 550 -15.50 17.83 5.90
N THR A 551 -14.21 17.66 6.09
CA THR A 551 -13.62 17.09 7.31
C THR A 551 -12.75 18.11 8.02
N ARG A 552 -12.79 18.13 9.35
CA ARG A 552 -11.84 18.88 10.19
C ARG A 552 -10.55 18.11 10.42
N LYS A 553 -10.47 16.85 9.99
CA LYS A 553 -9.30 15.99 10.12
C LYS A 553 -8.41 16.15 8.89
N ALA A 554 -7.13 16.18 9.11
CA ALA A 554 -6.01 16.67 8.33
C ALA A 554 -5.75 16.05 6.93
N PHE A 555 -6.72 15.53 6.22
CA PHE A 555 -6.50 14.92 4.91
C PHE A 555 -7.26 15.71 3.83
N GLY A 556 -6.66 16.82 3.38
CA GLY A 556 -7.18 17.58 2.25
C GLY A 556 -8.50 18.32 2.47
N GLY A 557 -8.99 18.44 3.70
CA GLY A 557 -10.18 19.23 4.05
C GLY A 557 -11.53 18.60 3.67
N ALA A 558 -11.55 17.49 2.92
CA ALA A 558 -12.79 16.81 2.53
C ALA A 558 -12.61 15.29 2.52
N LEU A 559 -13.67 14.55 2.84
CA LEU A 559 -13.75 13.12 2.62
C LEU A 559 -14.36 12.87 1.24
N PRO A 560 -13.56 12.46 0.25
CA PRO A 560 -14.08 12.17 -1.07
C PRO A 560 -15.06 11.00 -1.01
N ARG A 561 -16.05 11.02 -1.85
CA ARG A 561 -17.04 9.94 -1.96
C ARG A 561 -17.17 9.52 -3.41
N PHE A 562 -16.34 8.59 -3.83
CA PHE A 562 -16.38 8.07 -5.19
C PHE A 562 -17.61 7.20 -5.42
N ARG A 563 -18.33 7.47 -6.51
CA ARG A 563 -19.49 6.71 -6.98
C ARG A 563 -19.39 6.50 -8.47
N THR A 564 -19.87 5.34 -8.93
CA THR A 564 -19.90 4.99 -10.36
C THR A 564 -21.31 5.23 -10.92
N TYR A 565 -21.38 5.99 -12.00
CA TYR A 565 -22.62 6.23 -12.74
C TYR A 565 -22.45 5.84 -14.19
N ARG A 566 -23.50 5.22 -14.76
CA ARG A 566 -23.58 4.92 -16.17
C ARG A 566 -24.14 6.14 -16.90
N VAL A 567 -23.35 6.70 -17.82
CA VAL A 567 -23.65 8.00 -18.45
C VAL A 567 -24.08 7.89 -19.90
N GLY A 568 -23.93 6.75 -20.53
CA GLY A 568 -24.36 6.54 -21.91
C GLY A 568 -23.77 5.30 -22.56
N VAL A 569 -23.87 5.23 -23.88
CA VAL A 569 -23.30 4.16 -24.72
C VAL A 569 -22.32 4.77 -25.71
N VAL A 570 -21.20 4.12 -25.90
CA VAL A 570 -20.18 4.45 -26.90
C VAL A 570 -20.10 3.26 -27.89
N ASP A 571 -20.20 3.54 -29.17
CA ASP A 571 -20.18 2.55 -30.23
C ASP A 571 -18.87 2.58 -31.02
N PHE A 572 -18.29 1.42 -31.23
CA PHE A 572 -17.13 1.21 -32.09
C PHE A 572 -17.56 0.33 -33.26
N PRO A 573 -18.01 0.91 -34.40
CA PRO A 573 -18.54 0.13 -35.51
C PRO A 573 -17.48 -0.67 -36.28
N LYS A 574 -16.19 -0.35 -36.05
CA LYS A 574 -15.04 -1.01 -36.68
C LYS A 574 -13.90 -1.19 -35.68
N PRO A 575 -13.13 -2.30 -35.81
CA PRO A 575 -11.90 -2.45 -35.08
C PRO A 575 -10.84 -1.42 -35.50
N GLY A 576 -9.86 -1.16 -34.65
CA GLY A 576 -8.75 -0.28 -34.94
C GLY A 576 -8.49 0.77 -33.86
N ALA A 577 -7.65 1.75 -34.20
CA ALA A 577 -7.29 2.84 -33.30
C ALA A 577 -8.48 3.75 -32.98
N GLN A 578 -8.67 4.00 -31.70
CA GLN A 578 -9.74 4.84 -31.16
C GLN A 578 -9.15 5.93 -30.27
N ARG A 579 -9.92 7.00 -30.15
CA ARG A 579 -9.56 8.11 -29.28
C ARG A 579 -10.79 8.58 -28.52
N LEU A 580 -10.75 8.49 -27.17
CA LEU A 580 -11.82 8.95 -26.30
C LEU A 580 -11.34 10.16 -25.52
N THR A 581 -12.05 11.28 -25.64
CA THR A 581 -11.78 12.52 -24.91
C THR A 581 -12.92 12.77 -23.93
N PHE A 582 -12.56 13.02 -22.67
CA PHE A 582 -13.46 13.34 -21.56
C PHE A 582 -13.10 14.69 -20.94
N GLY A 583 -14.08 15.48 -20.58
CA GLY A 583 -13.85 16.76 -19.90
C GLY A 583 -15.14 17.52 -19.63
N PRO A 584 -15.06 18.65 -18.88
CA PRO A 584 -16.22 19.51 -18.64
C PRO A 584 -16.69 20.17 -19.94
N ALA A 585 -18.02 20.17 -20.14
CA ALA A 585 -18.66 20.85 -21.27
C ALA A 585 -18.94 22.35 -20.98
N GLY A 586 -19.05 22.72 -19.69
CA GLY A 586 -19.24 24.08 -19.20
C GLY A 586 -17.99 24.66 -18.52
N ARG A 587 -18.10 25.91 -18.04
CA ARG A 587 -16.94 26.62 -17.45
C ARG A 587 -16.71 26.39 -15.98
N ASP A 588 -17.68 25.90 -15.21
CA ASP A 588 -17.74 26.10 -13.76
C ASP A 588 -17.34 24.89 -12.88
N ALA A 589 -17.04 23.73 -13.47
CA ALA A 589 -16.68 22.53 -12.73
C ALA A 589 -15.15 22.39 -12.50
N THR A 590 -14.67 22.64 -11.30
CA THR A 590 -13.24 22.64 -11.00
C THR A 590 -12.82 21.66 -9.89
N ALA A 591 -13.74 21.31 -8.99
CA ALA A 591 -13.45 20.52 -7.80
C ALA A 591 -13.71 19.00 -7.96
N ILE A 592 -14.28 18.57 -9.10
CA ILE A 592 -14.58 17.17 -9.37
C ILE A 592 -13.30 16.34 -9.51
N ARG A 593 -13.32 15.17 -8.91
CA ARG A 593 -12.25 14.16 -8.97
C ARG A 593 -12.77 12.93 -9.69
N VAL A 594 -12.15 12.55 -10.81
CA VAL A 594 -12.54 11.38 -11.61
C VAL A 594 -11.50 10.28 -11.46
N SER A 595 -11.89 9.14 -10.87
CA SER A 595 -10.99 8.02 -10.55
C SER A 595 -10.97 6.93 -11.62
N ALA A 596 -12.05 6.75 -12.38
CA ALA A 596 -12.07 5.77 -13.45
C ALA A 596 -13.11 6.10 -14.53
N LEU A 597 -12.75 5.82 -15.78
CA LEU A 597 -13.68 5.62 -16.88
C LEU A 597 -13.64 4.14 -17.26
N ARG A 598 -14.81 3.51 -17.38
CA ARG A 598 -14.89 2.09 -17.74
C ARG A 598 -15.83 1.91 -18.95
N LEU A 599 -15.35 1.12 -19.90
CA LEU A 599 -16.14 0.65 -21.04
C LEU A 599 -16.61 -0.77 -20.74
N VAL A 600 -17.91 -0.91 -20.49
CA VAL A 600 -18.55 -2.18 -20.12
C VAL A 600 -19.35 -2.69 -21.32
N PRO A 601 -19.06 -3.88 -21.87
CA PRO A 601 -19.76 -4.38 -23.04
C PRO A 601 -21.28 -4.40 -22.85
N VAL A 602 -22.03 -3.93 -23.86
CA VAL A 602 -23.48 -4.12 -23.93
C VAL A 602 -23.71 -5.58 -24.33
N LYS A 603 -24.45 -6.32 -23.52
CA LYS A 603 -24.77 -7.73 -23.74
C LYS A 603 -25.92 -7.86 -24.77
#